data_b9f1faaaf32254b1d705216dfb0efc84
#
_entry.id   b9f1faaaf32254b1d705216dfb0efc84
#
_cell.length_a   1.000
_cell.length_b   1.000
_cell.length_c   1.000
_cell.angle_alpha   90.00
_cell.angle_beta   90.00
_cell.angle_gamma   90.00
#
_symmetry.space_group_name_H-M   'P 1'
#
loop_
_entity.id
_entity.type
_entity.pdbx_description
1 polymer ?
#
loop_
_entity_poly.entity_id
_entity_poly.type
_entity_poly.pdbx_seq_one_letter_code
_entity_poly.pdbx_strand_id
1 'polypeptide(L)'
;MERLAYRINRAGSLNNLKLINENLENPSDDEVTVKIKAIGLNFADVFAIQGLYSATPKGSFVPGLEYSGIIINKGGSVTEFEIGEKVMGAIRFGAYADHLNIN
;
A
#
# COMPACT_ATOMS: atom_id res chain seq x y z
N MET A 1 -9.35 -10.43 3.86
CA MET A 1 -8.25 -10.94 4.70
C MET A 1 -7.75 -9.85 5.64
N GLU A 2 -7.14 -10.22 6.74
CA GLU A 2 -6.49 -9.25 7.60
C GLU A 2 -5.10 -8.90 7.09
N ARG A 3 -4.72 -7.63 7.25
CA ARG A 3 -3.36 -7.17 6.95
C ARG A 3 -2.83 -6.28 8.06
N LEU A 4 -1.50 -6.21 8.15
CA LEU A 4 -0.80 -5.21 8.95
C LEU A 4 -0.47 -4.03 8.06
N ALA A 5 -0.74 -2.82 8.53
CA ALA A 5 -0.41 -1.60 7.81
C ALA A 5 -0.03 -0.49 8.78
N TYR A 6 0.91 0.34 8.37
CA TYR A 6 1.15 1.61 9.04
C TYR A 6 0.17 2.62 8.46
N ARG A 7 -0.72 3.10 9.31
CA ARG A 7 -1.76 4.06 8.91
C ARG A 7 -1.63 5.33 9.69
N ILE A 8 -1.89 6.43 9.00
CA ILE A 8 -1.98 7.74 9.61
C ILE A 8 -3.43 8.20 9.52
N ASN A 9 -4.02 8.57 10.67
CA ASN A 9 -5.40 9.04 10.71
C ASN A 9 -5.50 10.49 10.22
N ARG A 10 -4.45 11.25 10.47
CA ARG A 10 -4.39 12.66 10.08
C ARG A 10 -2.94 13.07 9.90
N ALA A 11 -2.63 13.70 8.77
CA ALA A 11 -1.30 14.22 8.50
C ALA A 11 -0.92 15.31 9.51
N GLY A 12 0.36 15.52 9.73
CA GLY A 12 0.90 16.57 10.58
C GLY A 12 2.11 16.16 11.40
N SER A 13 2.17 14.91 11.89
CA SER A 13 3.30 14.46 12.71
C SER A 13 3.59 12.99 12.45
N LEU A 14 4.88 12.63 12.46
CA LEU A 14 5.31 11.23 12.40
C LEU A 14 4.74 10.39 13.57
N ASN A 15 4.45 11.04 14.70
CA ASN A 15 3.86 10.37 15.85
C ASN A 15 2.44 9.86 15.58
N ASN A 16 1.79 10.35 14.54
CA ASN A 16 0.45 9.90 14.14
C ASN A 16 0.48 8.58 13.37
N LEU A 17 1.66 8.12 12.96
CA LEU A 17 1.81 6.86 12.24
C LEU A 17 1.69 5.68 13.20
N LYS A 18 0.72 4.80 12.95
CA LYS A 18 0.43 3.65 13.83
C LYS A 18 0.40 2.36 13.02
N LEU A 19 1.00 1.31 13.58
CA LEU A 19 0.86 -0.04 13.03
C LEU A 19 -0.46 -0.63 13.51
N ILE A 20 -1.32 -1.01 12.58
CA ILE A 20 -2.64 -1.55 12.89
C ILE A 20 -2.92 -2.83 12.10
N ASN A 21 -3.83 -3.64 12.65
CA ASN A 21 -4.50 -4.70 11.91
C ASN A 21 -5.78 -4.14 11.32
N GLU A 22 -6.01 -4.41 10.06
CA GLU A 22 -7.23 -4.00 9.39
C GLU A 22 -7.65 -5.01 8.33
N ASN A 23 -8.91 -4.97 7.93
CA ASN A 23 -9.39 -5.81 6.84
C ASN A 23 -8.94 -5.27 5.50
N LEU A 24 -8.40 -6.14 4.65
CA LEU A 24 -8.18 -5.85 3.24
C LEU A 24 -9.25 -6.57 2.44
N GLU A 25 -10.00 -5.83 1.65
CA GLU A 25 -11.02 -6.41 0.78
C GLU A 25 -10.39 -7.34 -0.26
N ASN A 26 -11.20 -8.23 -0.83
CA ASN A 26 -10.75 -9.01 -1.97
C ASN A 26 -10.40 -8.08 -3.14
N PRO A 27 -9.44 -8.47 -4.01
CA PRO A 27 -9.14 -7.65 -5.17
C PRO A 27 -10.36 -7.50 -6.06
N SER A 28 -10.57 -6.31 -6.61
CA SER A 28 -11.59 -6.11 -7.63
C SER A 28 -11.21 -6.83 -8.92
N ASP A 29 -12.10 -6.83 -9.91
CA ASP A 29 -11.91 -7.63 -11.12
C ASP A 29 -10.58 -7.37 -11.84
N ASP A 30 -10.07 -6.14 -11.78
CA ASP A 30 -8.86 -5.72 -12.48
C ASP A 30 -7.66 -5.50 -11.55
N GLU A 31 -7.77 -5.93 -10.31
CA GLU A 31 -6.71 -5.82 -9.31
C GLU A 31 -6.03 -7.16 -9.02
N VAL A 32 -4.80 -7.08 -8.53
CA VAL A 32 -4.10 -8.20 -7.90
C VAL A 32 -3.83 -7.88 -6.45
N THR A 33 -3.74 -8.91 -5.60
CA THR A 33 -3.27 -8.78 -4.22
C THR A 33 -1.80 -9.18 -4.18
N VAL A 34 -0.96 -8.28 -3.71
CA VAL A 34 0.47 -8.51 -3.55
C VAL A 34 0.79 -8.70 -2.07
N LYS A 35 1.47 -9.81 -1.76
CA LYS A 35 2.12 -9.97 -0.46
C LYS A 35 3.45 -9.25 -0.53
N ILE A 36 3.56 -8.15 0.20
CA ILE A 36 4.73 -7.27 0.13
C ILE A 36 5.90 -7.89 0.87
N LYS A 37 7.05 -7.95 0.22
CA LYS A 37 8.30 -8.48 0.78
C LYS A 37 9.28 -7.39 1.13
N ALA A 38 9.23 -6.26 0.42
CA ALA A 38 10.10 -5.12 0.68
C ALA A 38 9.41 -3.83 0.26
N ILE A 39 9.73 -2.76 0.95
CA ILE A 39 9.28 -1.41 0.63
C ILE A 39 10.48 -0.48 0.52
N GLY A 40 10.41 0.50 -0.37
CA GLY A 40 11.38 1.58 -0.42
C GLY A 40 10.92 2.74 0.46
N LEU A 41 11.84 3.33 1.21
CA LEU A 41 11.58 4.51 2.03
C LEU A 41 12.04 5.74 1.28
N ASN A 42 11.20 6.78 1.23
CA ASN A 42 11.46 8.00 0.49
C ASN A 42 11.18 9.23 1.36
N PHE A 43 11.88 10.34 1.07
CA PHE A 43 11.57 11.61 1.73
C PHE A 43 10.14 12.05 1.49
N ALA A 44 9.58 11.72 0.32
CA ALA A 44 8.18 12.02 0.02
C ALA A 44 7.22 11.36 1.03
N ASP A 45 7.55 10.18 1.56
CA ASP A 45 6.75 9.52 2.60
C ASP A 45 6.71 10.37 3.87
N VAL A 46 7.86 10.89 4.29
CA VAL A 46 7.97 11.76 5.47
C VAL A 46 7.14 13.02 5.26
N PHE A 47 7.28 13.66 4.11
CA PHE A 47 6.53 14.87 3.78
C PHE A 47 5.02 14.61 3.72
N ALA A 48 4.60 13.47 3.17
CA ALA A 48 3.20 13.08 3.14
C ALA A 48 2.64 12.91 4.57
N ILE A 49 3.37 12.23 5.43
CA ILE A 49 2.96 12.03 6.84
C ILE A 49 2.84 13.37 7.55
N GLN A 50 3.72 14.31 7.25
CA GLN A 50 3.69 15.66 7.85
C GLN A 50 2.66 16.59 7.19
N GLY A 51 2.03 16.16 6.10
CA GLY A 51 1.05 16.98 5.38
C GLY A 51 1.67 18.04 4.46
N LEU A 52 2.96 17.93 4.17
CA LEU A 52 3.71 18.90 3.37
C LEU A 52 3.79 18.54 1.89
N TYR A 53 3.34 17.34 1.52
CA TYR A 53 3.37 16.86 0.15
C TYR A 53 2.03 17.14 -0.53
N SER A 54 2.05 17.76 -1.72
CA SER A 54 0.84 18.18 -2.42
C SER A 54 -0.10 17.03 -2.79
N ALA A 55 0.45 15.83 -2.99
CA ALA A 55 -0.34 14.63 -3.30
C ALA A 55 -0.83 13.89 -2.03
N THR A 56 -0.59 14.43 -0.84
CA THR A 56 -1.05 13.83 0.42
C THR A 56 -2.57 13.68 0.41
N PRO A 57 -3.11 12.46 0.63
CA PRO A 57 -4.54 12.28 0.79
C PRO A 57 -5.08 13.07 1.98
N LYS A 58 -6.32 13.53 1.88
CA LYS A 58 -7.02 14.13 3.02
C LYS A 58 -7.59 13.02 3.88
N GLY A 59 -7.44 13.14 5.20
CA GLY A 59 -7.95 12.15 6.14
C GLY A 59 -6.98 10.99 6.34
N SER A 60 -7.53 9.79 6.55
CA SER A 60 -6.75 8.59 6.87
C SER A 60 -6.15 7.97 5.61
N PHE A 61 -4.87 7.58 5.67
CA PHE A 61 -4.23 6.87 4.58
C PHE A 61 -3.06 6.02 5.07
N VAL A 62 -2.61 5.10 4.21
CA VAL A 62 -1.39 4.31 4.41
C VAL A 62 -0.31 4.93 3.51
N PRO A 63 0.81 5.38 4.07
CA PRO A 63 1.91 5.95 3.26
C PRO A 63 2.64 4.89 2.43
N GLY A 64 3.64 5.31 1.68
CA GLY A 64 4.55 4.45 0.95
C GLY A 64 4.35 4.49 -0.54
N LEU A 65 5.44 4.63 -1.29
CA LEU A 65 5.46 4.83 -2.74
C LEU A 65 5.96 3.63 -3.52
N GLU A 66 6.77 2.78 -2.91
CA GLU A 66 7.45 1.70 -3.62
C GLU A 66 7.33 0.39 -2.86
N TYR A 67 7.16 -0.69 -3.61
CA TYR A 67 7.07 -2.02 -3.04
C TYR A 67 7.62 -3.07 -4.00
N SER A 68 7.95 -4.22 -3.45
CA SER A 68 8.12 -5.46 -4.20
C SER A 68 7.48 -6.60 -3.42
N GLY A 69 7.03 -7.61 -4.12
CA GLY A 69 6.36 -8.73 -3.48
C GLY A 69 5.94 -9.81 -4.46
N ILE A 70 4.99 -10.62 -4.01
CA ILE A 70 4.50 -11.78 -4.75
C ILE A 70 2.99 -11.68 -4.87
N ILE A 71 2.45 -11.93 -6.06
CA ILE A 71 1.01 -11.99 -6.28
C ILE A 71 0.45 -13.24 -5.61
N ILE A 72 -0.53 -13.06 -4.71
CA ILE A 72 -1.18 -14.17 -4.01
C ILE A 72 -2.65 -14.34 -4.38
N ASN A 73 -3.25 -13.35 -5.04
CA ASN A 73 -4.63 -13.39 -5.50
C ASN A 73 -4.79 -12.43 -6.67
N LYS A 74 -5.82 -12.64 -7.49
CA LYS A 74 -6.11 -11.74 -8.60
C LYS A 74 -7.60 -11.70 -8.89
N GLY A 75 -8.04 -10.57 -9.42
CA GLY A 75 -9.41 -10.39 -9.91
C GLY A 75 -9.68 -11.19 -11.20
N GLY A 76 -10.95 -11.39 -11.49
CA GLY A 76 -11.36 -12.25 -12.59
C GLY A 76 -10.97 -11.78 -13.98
N SER A 77 -10.73 -10.48 -14.15
CA SER A 77 -10.35 -9.90 -15.45
C SER A 77 -8.84 -9.79 -15.66
N VAL A 78 -8.04 -10.17 -14.67
CA VAL A 78 -6.57 -10.09 -14.76
C VAL A 78 -6.05 -11.28 -15.56
N THR A 79 -5.45 -11.02 -16.71
CA THR A 79 -4.88 -12.04 -17.61
C THR A 79 -3.38 -11.93 -17.78
N GLU A 80 -2.81 -10.77 -17.48
CA GLU A 80 -1.38 -10.46 -17.72
C GLU A 80 -0.46 -10.96 -16.61
N PHE A 81 -1.02 -11.28 -15.46
CA PHE A 81 -0.27 -11.72 -14.28
C PHE A 81 -0.83 -13.01 -13.72
N GLU A 82 0.04 -13.82 -13.13
CA GLU A 82 -0.32 -15.09 -12.51
C GLU A 82 0.01 -15.06 -11.01
N ILE A 83 -0.74 -15.84 -10.23
CA ILE A 83 -0.44 -16.06 -8.81
C ILE A 83 0.95 -16.69 -8.69
N GLY A 84 1.77 -16.16 -7.80
CA GLY A 84 3.14 -16.59 -7.59
C GLY A 84 4.19 -15.73 -8.29
N GLU A 85 3.78 -14.84 -9.20
CA GLU A 85 4.73 -13.95 -9.85
C GLU A 85 5.32 -12.92 -8.88
N LYS A 86 6.60 -12.65 -9.05
CA LYS A 86 7.30 -11.58 -8.34
C LYS A 86 7.07 -10.28 -9.08
N VAL A 87 6.66 -9.25 -8.35
CA VAL A 87 6.35 -7.94 -8.92
C VAL A 87 6.97 -6.83 -8.09
N MET A 88 7.13 -5.68 -8.73
CA MET A 88 7.52 -4.44 -8.06
C MET A 88 6.73 -3.30 -8.68
N GLY A 89 6.56 -2.22 -7.93
CA GLY A 89 5.81 -1.09 -8.44
C GLY A 89 6.04 0.18 -7.65
N ALA A 90 5.53 1.27 -8.22
CA ALA A 90 5.51 2.58 -7.60
C ALA A 90 4.06 3.09 -7.60
N ILE A 91 3.63 3.63 -6.48
CA ILE A 91 2.28 4.14 -6.28
C ILE A 91 2.34 5.47 -5.54
N ARG A 92 1.22 6.17 -5.47
CA ARG A 92 1.17 7.46 -4.76
C ARG A 92 1.21 7.31 -3.25
N PHE A 93 0.56 6.27 -2.73
CA PHE A 93 0.53 5.93 -1.31
C PHE A 93 -0.03 4.50 -1.18
N GLY A 94 0.22 3.87 -0.03
CA GLY A 94 -0.35 2.57 0.28
C GLY A 94 0.65 1.44 0.51
N ALA A 95 1.94 1.64 0.28
CA ALA A 95 2.92 0.55 0.31
C ALA A 95 3.38 0.14 1.73
N TYR A 96 3.12 0.94 2.77
CA TYR A 96 3.51 0.59 4.15
C TYR A 96 2.55 -0.44 4.74
N ALA A 97 2.49 -1.60 4.13
CA ALA A 97 1.62 -2.69 4.54
C ALA A 97 2.26 -4.03 4.15
N ASP A 98 1.76 -5.12 4.71
CA ASP A 98 2.20 -6.46 4.32
C ASP A 98 1.44 -7.00 3.11
N HIS A 99 0.27 -6.46 2.82
CA HIS A 99 -0.54 -6.83 1.65
C HIS A 99 -1.15 -5.58 1.01
N LEU A 100 -1.26 -5.59 -0.31
CA LEU A 100 -1.77 -4.45 -1.08
C LEU A 100 -2.57 -4.94 -2.28
N ASN A 101 -3.75 -4.35 -2.51
CA ASN A 101 -4.48 -4.53 -3.77
C ASN A 101 -4.07 -3.42 -4.73
N ILE A 102 -3.72 -3.79 -5.96
CA ILE A 102 -3.23 -2.86 -6.98
C ILE A 102 -3.67 -3.29 -8.38
N ASN A 103 -3.98 -2.33 -9.21
CA ASN A 103 -4.32 -2.58 -10.62
C ASN A 103 -3.12 -3.07 -11.43
#